data_7c06a74bbd8849e4a1689e68510dd25f
#
_entry.id   7c06a74bbd8849e4a1689e68510dd25f
#
_cell.length_a   1.000
_cell.length_b   1.000
_cell.length_c   1.000
_cell.angle_alpha   90.00
_cell.angle_beta   90.00
_cell.angle_gamma   90.00
#
_symmetry.space_group_name_H-M   'P 1'
#
loop_
_entity.id
_entity.type
_entity.pdbx_description
1 polymer ?
#
loop_
_entity_poly.entity_id
_entity_poly.type
_entity_poly.pdbx_seq_one_letter_code
_entity_poly.pdbx_strand_id
1 'polypeptide(L)'
;VYIINHAEDQYVFLDPDFWPLIEQVAPQCTGVKGWVVMTTAEHMPETAVSNVHCYEDLLAGQASTYECPAIDENDACALCYTSGTTGNPKGVLYSHRSTVLHTYATMMPDSMNISSADVVLPIVPMFHVNAWGNPYACPVAGAKMVMPGNKMGDGPTLAALINEEGVTMSAGVPTVWLNLLAHLRSSGQRVETLQRVVVGGSACPLSVMEEFDTYGVDTRHAWGMTEMSPLGTSNSSGARRHQFDADSFAAIRTNVGQPIFGVEVKITDDDNK
;
A
#
# COMPACT_ATOMS: atom_id res chain seq x y z
N VAL A 1 -15.82 2.46 -15.79
CA VAL A 1 -16.30 1.65 -16.94
C VAL A 1 -15.14 1.02 -17.69
N TYR A 2 -14.16 1.81 -18.18
CA TYR A 2 -13.05 1.25 -19.00
C TYR A 2 -12.30 0.13 -18.29
N ILE A 3 -11.86 0.35 -17.05
CA ILE A 3 -11.06 -0.64 -16.29
C ILE A 3 -11.84 -1.94 -16.11
N ILE A 4 -13.07 -1.88 -15.63
CA ILE A 4 -13.93 -3.04 -15.38
C ILE A 4 -14.11 -3.87 -16.67
N ASN A 5 -14.40 -3.20 -17.80
CA ASN A 5 -14.61 -3.90 -19.06
C ASN A 5 -13.29 -4.42 -19.68
N HIS A 6 -12.17 -3.67 -19.54
CA HIS A 6 -10.86 -4.07 -20.07
C HIS A 6 -10.25 -5.23 -19.27
N ALA A 7 -10.46 -5.25 -17.95
CA ALA A 7 -10.02 -6.34 -17.09
C ALA A 7 -10.93 -7.57 -17.17
N GLU A 8 -12.09 -7.43 -17.85
CA GLU A 8 -13.12 -8.47 -17.93
C GLU A 8 -13.60 -8.92 -16.53
N ASP A 9 -13.76 -7.94 -15.61
CA ASP A 9 -14.16 -8.19 -14.24
C ASP A 9 -15.53 -8.87 -14.20
N GLN A 10 -15.60 -10.02 -13.54
CA GLN A 10 -16.86 -10.78 -13.39
C GLN A 10 -17.59 -10.45 -12.09
N TYR A 11 -16.86 -10.13 -11.03
CA TYR A 11 -17.40 -9.69 -9.75
C TYR A 11 -16.67 -8.46 -9.28
N VAL A 12 -17.41 -7.46 -8.82
CA VAL A 12 -16.86 -6.22 -8.30
C VAL A 12 -17.19 -6.11 -6.81
N PHE A 13 -16.17 -6.12 -5.97
CA PHE A 13 -16.31 -5.89 -4.53
C PHE A 13 -16.08 -4.42 -4.24
N LEU A 14 -16.94 -3.81 -3.45
CA LEU A 14 -16.90 -2.37 -3.19
C LEU A 14 -17.40 -2.03 -1.78
N ASP A 15 -16.86 -0.95 -1.25
CA ASP A 15 -17.37 -0.32 -0.05
C ASP A 15 -18.70 0.42 -0.36
N PRO A 16 -19.68 0.45 0.57
CA PRO A 16 -20.96 1.15 0.40
C PRO A 16 -20.82 2.62 -0.06
N ASP A 17 -19.76 3.30 0.37
CA ASP A 17 -19.49 4.70 -0.02
C ASP A 17 -19.37 4.90 -1.54
N PHE A 18 -19.00 3.85 -2.28
CA PHE A 18 -18.88 3.90 -3.75
C PHE A 18 -20.18 3.54 -4.49
N TRP A 19 -21.25 3.18 -3.77
CA TRP A 19 -22.49 2.73 -4.40
C TRP A 19 -23.11 3.75 -5.38
N PRO A 20 -23.16 5.06 -5.07
CA PRO A 20 -23.69 6.05 -6.01
C PRO A 20 -22.93 6.12 -7.35
N LEU A 21 -21.62 5.76 -7.36
CA LEU A 21 -20.84 5.63 -8.58
C LEU A 21 -21.23 4.37 -9.35
N ILE A 22 -21.43 3.25 -8.64
CA ILE A 22 -21.82 1.98 -9.27
C ILE A 22 -23.15 2.10 -9.99
N GLU A 23 -24.15 2.74 -9.44
CA GLU A 23 -25.44 2.97 -10.11
C GLU A 23 -25.30 3.66 -11.47
N GLN A 24 -24.32 4.56 -11.61
CA GLN A 24 -24.05 5.26 -12.84
C GLN A 24 -23.29 4.41 -13.88
N VAL A 25 -22.39 3.52 -13.44
CA VAL A 25 -21.51 2.78 -14.34
C VAL A 25 -22.00 1.37 -14.64
N ALA A 26 -22.76 0.74 -13.75
CA ALA A 26 -23.23 -0.63 -13.89
C ALA A 26 -23.94 -0.93 -15.25
N PRO A 27 -24.79 -0.03 -15.80
CA PRO A 27 -25.41 -0.28 -17.10
C PRO A 27 -24.42 -0.41 -18.27
N GLN A 28 -23.18 0.09 -18.09
CA GLN A 28 -22.13 0.07 -19.11
C GLN A 28 -21.11 -1.06 -18.88
N CYS A 29 -21.26 -1.82 -17.78
CA CYS A 29 -20.36 -2.92 -17.40
C CYS A 29 -21.06 -4.26 -17.58
N THR A 30 -21.39 -4.61 -18.82
CA THR A 30 -22.28 -5.75 -19.14
C THR A 30 -21.64 -7.13 -18.90
N GLY A 31 -20.32 -7.20 -18.69
CA GLY A 31 -19.61 -8.44 -18.34
C GLY A 31 -19.69 -8.80 -16.86
N VAL A 32 -20.07 -7.85 -16.00
CA VAL A 32 -20.14 -8.08 -14.54
C VAL A 32 -21.32 -8.98 -14.19
N LYS A 33 -21.03 -10.07 -13.50
CA LYS A 33 -22.02 -11.06 -13.04
C LYS A 33 -22.58 -10.73 -11.68
N GLY A 34 -21.84 -10.02 -10.85
CA GLY A 34 -22.29 -9.62 -9.50
C GLY A 34 -21.53 -8.43 -8.93
N TRP A 35 -22.28 -7.60 -8.21
CA TRP A 35 -21.78 -6.46 -7.45
C TRP A 35 -21.87 -6.82 -5.98
N VAL A 36 -20.75 -6.92 -5.29
CA VAL A 36 -20.68 -7.34 -3.90
C VAL A 36 -20.39 -6.13 -3.02
N VAL A 37 -21.40 -5.73 -2.25
CA VAL A 37 -21.25 -4.62 -1.29
C VAL A 37 -20.69 -5.17 0.02
N MET A 38 -19.55 -4.65 0.44
CA MET A 38 -18.81 -5.07 1.64
C MET A 38 -19.48 -4.47 2.89
N THR A 39 -20.64 -5.01 3.24
CA THR A 39 -21.48 -4.55 4.35
C THR A 39 -22.36 -5.68 4.90
N THR A 40 -23.13 -5.37 5.94
CA THR A 40 -24.19 -6.25 6.48
C THR A 40 -25.54 -6.02 5.78
N ALA A 41 -26.45 -6.96 5.88
CA ALA A 41 -27.76 -6.91 5.24
C ALA A 41 -28.56 -5.64 5.58
N GLU A 42 -28.44 -5.14 6.81
CA GLU A 42 -29.13 -3.94 7.29
C GLU A 42 -28.65 -2.63 6.67
N HIS A 43 -27.42 -2.63 6.12
CA HIS A 43 -26.78 -1.46 5.51
C HIS A 43 -26.68 -1.57 3.98
N MET A 44 -27.36 -2.54 3.38
CA MET A 44 -27.42 -2.67 1.93
C MET A 44 -28.13 -1.48 1.27
N PRO A 45 -27.62 -0.97 0.15
CA PRO A 45 -28.25 0.13 -0.57
C PRO A 45 -29.59 -0.34 -1.20
N GLU A 46 -30.60 0.52 -1.15
CA GLU A 46 -31.80 0.37 -1.98
C GLU A 46 -31.46 0.73 -3.43
N THR A 47 -31.64 -0.20 -4.37
CA THR A 47 -31.17 -0.01 -5.73
C THR A 47 -31.98 -0.78 -6.77
N ALA A 48 -31.99 -0.28 -8.01
CA ALA A 48 -32.53 -0.95 -9.18
C ALA A 48 -31.45 -1.76 -9.95
N VAL A 49 -30.17 -1.70 -9.54
CA VAL A 49 -29.09 -2.49 -10.16
C VAL A 49 -29.33 -3.97 -9.84
N SER A 50 -29.23 -4.81 -10.85
CA SER A 50 -29.40 -6.26 -10.70
C SER A 50 -28.14 -6.95 -10.20
N ASN A 51 -28.28 -8.15 -9.62
CA ASN A 51 -27.19 -9.00 -9.16
C ASN A 51 -26.29 -8.32 -8.09
N VAL A 52 -26.94 -7.64 -7.16
CA VAL A 52 -26.28 -7.04 -6.00
C VAL A 52 -26.32 -8.04 -4.83
N HIS A 53 -25.17 -8.24 -4.20
CA HIS A 53 -24.99 -9.19 -3.12
C HIS A 53 -24.44 -8.50 -1.87
N CYS A 54 -24.91 -8.91 -0.71
CA CYS A 54 -24.32 -8.55 0.57
C CYS A 54 -23.10 -9.45 0.84
N TYR A 55 -21.97 -8.88 1.20
CA TYR A 55 -20.75 -9.66 1.47
C TYR A 55 -20.93 -10.62 2.65
N GLU A 56 -21.52 -10.16 3.75
CA GLU A 56 -21.72 -10.98 4.94
C GLU A 56 -22.70 -12.13 4.68
N ASP A 57 -23.71 -11.92 3.84
CA ASP A 57 -24.63 -12.99 3.43
C ASP A 57 -23.95 -14.05 2.56
N LEU A 58 -22.98 -13.65 1.71
CA LEU A 58 -22.19 -14.59 0.92
C LEU A 58 -21.28 -15.46 1.81
N LEU A 59 -20.81 -14.93 2.94
CA LEU A 59 -20.02 -15.68 3.90
C LEU A 59 -20.88 -16.59 4.79
N ALA A 60 -22.12 -16.22 5.01
CA ALA A 60 -23.02 -16.97 5.88
C ALA A 60 -23.18 -18.43 5.39
N GLY A 61 -22.88 -19.36 6.27
CA GLY A 61 -22.99 -20.80 5.97
C GLY A 61 -21.85 -21.40 5.16
N GLN A 62 -20.81 -20.62 4.84
CA GLN A 62 -19.61 -21.16 4.22
C GLN A 62 -18.79 -21.99 5.23
N ALA A 63 -18.01 -22.94 4.69
CA ALA A 63 -17.10 -23.73 5.52
C ALA A 63 -16.02 -22.83 6.14
N SER A 64 -15.66 -23.08 7.39
CA SER A 64 -14.59 -22.35 8.08
C SER A 64 -13.18 -22.74 7.63
N THR A 65 -13.08 -23.77 6.80
CA THR A 65 -11.82 -24.28 6.25
C THR A 65 -11.89 -24.29 4.72
N TYR A 66 -10.77 -23.96 4.08
CA TYR A 66 -10.64 -24.00 2.63
C TYR A 66 -9.33 -24.69 2.26
N GLU A 67 -9.41 -25.70 1.39
CA GLU A 67 -8.23 -26.35 0.83
C GLU A 67 -7.80 -25.59 -0.44
N CYS A 68 -6.65 -24.92 -0.35
CA CYS A 68 -6.12 -24.18 -1.49
C CYS A 68 -5.75 -25.13 -2.62
N PRO A 69 -6.20 -24.89 -3.87
CA PRO A 69 -5.76 -25.67 -5.01
C PRO A 69 -4.27 -25.45 -5.30
N ALA A 70 -3.64 -26.46 -5.89
CA ALA A 70 -2.31 -26.28 -6.46
C ALA A 70 -2.41 -25.36 -7.70
N ILE A 71 -1.64 -24.29 -7.69
CA ILE A 71 -1.57 -23.31 -8.78
C ILE A 71 -0.13 -23.19 -9.28
N ASP A 72 0.05 -22.80 -10.56
CA ASP A 72 1.36 -22.48 -11.10
C ASP A 72 1.80 -21.12 -10.54
N GLU A 73 3.05 -21.02 -10.10
CA GLU A 73 3.60 -19.76 -9.60
C GLU A 73 3.63 -18.63 -10.63
N ASN A 74 3.57 -18.97 -11.92
CA ASN A 74 3.53 -18.00 -13.01
C ASN A 74 2.11 -17.57 -13.39
N ASP A 75 1.09 -18.20 -12.81
CA ASP A 75 -0.30 -17.76 -13.03
C ASP A 75 -0.52 -16.35 -12.49
N ALA A 76 -1.49 -15.66 -13.11
CA ALA A 76 -1.89 -14.32 -12.71
C ALA A 76 -2.48 -14.31 -11.29
N CYS A 77 -2.02 -13.34 -10.48
CA CYS A 77 -2.45 -13.18 -9.09
C CYS A 77 -3.18 -11.85 -8.88
N ALA A 78 -2.69 -10.77 -9.49
CA ALA A 78 -3.30 -9.45 -9.34
C ALA A 78 -3.06 -8.59 -10.59
N LEU A 79 -4.01 -7.71 -10.88
CA LEU A 79 -3.93 -6.75 -11.98
C LEU A 79 -4.05 -5.33 -11.42
N CYS A 80 -2.98 -4.54 -11.54
CA CYS A 80 -2.96 -3.15 -11.08
C CYS A 80 -2.93 -2.19 -12.27
N TYR A 81 -3.78 -1.17 -12.27
CA TYR A 81 -3.82 -0.18 -13.34
C TYR A 81 -2.99 1.05 -13.01
N THR A 82 -2.23 1.51 -14.01
CA THR A 82 -1.56 2.82 -13.97
C THR A 82 -2.41 3.86 -14.71
N SER A 83 -2.33 5.12 -14.27
CA SER A 83 -3.05 6.23 -14.93
C SER A 83 -2.60 6.48 -16.37
N GLY A 84 -1.42 5.96 -16.75
CA GLY A 84 -0.81 6.20 -18.05
C GLY A 84 -0.50 7.69 -18.28
N THR A 85 0.62 7.99 -18.88
CA THR A 85 0.95 9.37 -19.29
C THR A 85 0.27 9.77 -20.60
N THR A 86 -0.18 8.78 -21.36
CA THR A 86 -0.83 8.97 -22.66
C THR A 86 -1.90 7.89 -22.89
N GLY A 87 -3.16 8.30 -23.06
CA GLY A 87 -4.26 7.41 -23.39
C GLY A 87 -4.94 6.72 -22.20
N ASN A 88 -5.53 5.56 -22.43
CA ASN A 88 -6.25 4.80 -21.42
C ASN A 88 -5.31 4.21 -20.34
N PRO A 89 -5.83 3.97 -19.12
CA PRO A 89 -5.08 3.24 -18.09
C PRO A 89 -4.55 1.91 -18.61
N LYS A 90 -3.32 1.55 -18.20
CA LYS A 90 -2.66 0.29 -18.56
C LYS A 90 -2.67 -0.67 -17.39
N GLY A 91 -3.03 -1.92 -17.64
CA GLY A 91 -3.01 -2.98 -16.63
C GLY A 91 -1.64 -3.63 -16.54
N VAL A 92 -1.11 -3.74 -15.32
CA VAL A 92 0.12 -4.48 -15.01
C VAL A 92 -0.27 -5.75 -14.27
N LEU A 93 0.03 -6.90 -14.87
CA LEU A 93 -0.34 -8.20 -14.36
C LEU A 93 0.79 -8.76 -13.49
N TYR A 94 0.50 -9.04 -12.23
CA TYR A 94 1.41 -9.72 -11.31
C TYR A 94 1.16 -11.22 -11.30
N SER A 95 2.22 -12.02 -11.30
CA SER A 95 2.15 -13.45 -11.04
C SER A 95 2.20 -13.74 -9.53
N HIS A 96 1.79 -14.93 -9.12
CA HIS A 96 2.02 -15.40 -7.75
C HIS A 96 3.51 -15.36 -7.40
N ARG A 97 4.38 -15.75 -8.34
CA ARG A 97 5.83 -15.69 -8.18
C ARG A 97 6.32 -14.27 -7.87
N SER A 98 5.95 -13.27 -8.68
CA SER A 98 6.40 -11.88 -8.46
C SER A 98 5.89 -11.32 -7.13
N THR A 99 4.66 -11.64 -6.76
CA THR A 99 4.05 -11.22 -5.48
C THR A 99 4.77 -11.83 -4.28
N VAL A 100 5.10 -13.13 -4.33
CA VAL A 100 5.83 -13.81 -3.24
C VAL A 100 7.25 -13.29 -3.11
N LEU A 101 8.00 -13.16 -4.22
CA LEU A 101 9.35 -12.62 -4.21
C LEU A 101 9.40 -11.18 -3.67
N HIS A 102 8.47 -10.33 -4.10
CA HIS A 102 8.32 -8.98 -3.58
C HIS A 102 7.99 -8.98 -2.08
N THR A 103 7.11 -9.86 -1.63
CA THR A 103 6.77 -9.99 -0.21
C THR A 103 8.01 -10.27 0.63
N TYR A 104 8.83 -11.24 0.25
CA TYR A 104 10.09 -11.52 0.96
C TYR A 104 11.06 -10.34 0.90
N ALA A 105 11.18 -9.69 -0.26
CA ALA A 105 12.06 -8.53 -0.41
C ALA A 105 11.65 -7.36 0.49
N THR A 106 10.35 -7.10 0.66
CA THR A 106 9.85 -6.04 1.55
C THR A 106 10.09 -6.34 3.03
N MET A 107 10.11 -7.62 3.41
CA MET A 107 10.38 -8.03 4.80
C MET A 107 11.86 -7.94 5.18
N MET A 108 12.78 -7.84 4.21
CA MET A 108 14.22 -7.74 4.50
C MET A 108 14.57 -6.51 5.35
N PRO A 109 15.61 -6.60 6.22
CA PRO A 109 16.01 -5.53 7.15
C PRO A 109 16.29 -4.17 6.47
N ASP A 110 16.89 -4.18 5.28
CA ASP A 110 17.23 -2.97 4.51
C ASP A 110 16.09 -2.46 3.61
N SER A 111 14.91 -3.08 3.71
CA SER A 111 13.69 -2.68 3.02
C SER A 111 12.66 -2.13 4.04
N MET A 112 11.44 -2.67 4.07
CA MET A 112 10.44 -2.26 5.07
C MET A 112 10.68 -2.88 6.44
N ASN A 113 11.44 -4.00 6.53
CA ASN A 113 11.80 -4.70 7.75
C ASN A 113 10.57 -5.15 8.55
N ILE A 114 9.60 -5.76 7.89
CA ILE A 114 8.37 -6.23 8.54
C ILE A 114 8.61 -7.59 9.20
N SER A 115 8.25 -7.71 10.46
CA SER A 115 8.38 -8.91 11.28
C SER A 115 7.14 -9.16 12.14
N SER A 116 7.06 -10.30 12.80
CA SER A 116 5.97 -10.64 13.72
C SER A 116 5.88 -9.73 14.96
N ALA A 117 6.93 -8.95 15.22
CA ALA A 117 6.93 -7.95 16.30
C ALA A 117 6.29 -6.62 15.89
N ASP A 118 5.91 -6.48 14.61
CA ASP A 118 5.39 -5.23 14.10
C ASP A 118 3.87 -5.12 14.16
N VAL A 119 3.44 -3.88 14.38
CA VAL A 119 2.09 -3.41 14.11
C VAL A 119 2.18 -2.41 12.95
N VAL A 120 1.62 -2.77 11.81
CA VAL A 120 1.77 -2.04 10.54
C VAL A 120 0.51 -1.27 10.22
N LEU A 121 0.64 0.04 9.98
CA LEU A 121 -0.43 0.92 9.51
C LEU A 121 -0.13 1.37 8.07
N PRO A 122 -0.61 0.65 7.03
CA PRO A 122 -0.44 1.08 5.64
C PRO A 122 -1.35 2.28 5.35
N ILE A 123 -0.75 3.41 5.01
CA ILE A 123 -1.47 4.63 4.59
C ILE A 123 -1.33 4.77 3.07
N VAL A 124 -1.45 3.65 2.40
CA VAL A 124 -1.45 3.51 0.95
C VAL A 124 -2.68 2.70 0.57
N PRO A 125 -3.51 3.16 -0.39
CA PRO A 125 -4.71 2.44 -0.78
C PRO A 125 -4.40 1.05 -1.36
N MET A 126 -5.24 0.06 -1.06
CA MET A 126 -5.06 -1.29 -1.61
C MET A 126 -5.20 -1.34 -3.13
N PHE A 127 -6.01 -0.44 -3.73
CA PHE A 127 -6.15 -0.34 -5.18
C PHE A 127 -4.91 0.24 -5.87
N HIS A 128 -4.00 0.88 -5.12
CA HIS A 128 -2.74 1.38 -5.66
C HIS A 128 -1.61 0.42 -5.32
N VAL A 129 -1.23 -0.38 -6.29
CA VAL A 129 -0.17 -1.40 -6.23
C VAL A 129 -0.22 -2.25 -4.96
N ASN A 130 -1.44 -2.67 -4.60
CA ASN A 130 -1.73 -3.53 -3.46
C ASN A 130 -1.15 -2.99 -2.14
N ALA A 131 -1.33 -1.69 -1.89
CA ALA A 131 -0.79 -1.01 -0.69
C ALA A 131 0.70 -1.31 -0.47
N TRP A 132 1.50 -1.28 -1.56
CA TRP A 132 2.95 -1.58 -1.57
C TRP A 132 3.31 -2.97 -1.02
N GLY A 133 2.40 -3.94 -1.15
CA GLY A 133 2.59 -5.32 -0.72
C GLY A 133 2.39 -5.57 0.78
N ASN A 134 2.02 -4.55 1.58
CA ASN A 134 1.77 -4.74 3.02
C ASN A 134 0.71 -5.84 3.32
N PRO A 135 -0.41 -5.96 2.57
CA PRO A 135 -1.40 -7.01 2.80
C PRO A 135 -0.88 -8.44 2.60
N TYR A 136 0.23 -8.60 1.89
CA TYR A 136 0.91 -9.90 1.74
C TYR A 136 2.01 -10.07 2.78
N ALA A 137 2.81 -9.03 3.04
CA ALA A 137 3.93 -9.10 3.96
C ALA A 137 3.47 -9.28 5.41
N CYS A 138 2.41 -8.60 5.85
CA CYS A 138 1.93 -8.72 7.22
C CYS A 138 1.47 -10.13 7.58
N PRO A 139 0.61 -10.83 6.80
CA PRO A 139 0.24 -12.22 7.10
C PRO A 139 1.44 -13.18 7.06
N VAL A 140 2.35 -13.03 6.09
CA VAL A 140 3.55 -13.88 5.98
C VAL A 140 4.47 -13.71 7.19
N ALA A 141 4.62 -12.47 7.69
CA ALA A 141 5.41 -12.17 8.88
C ALA A 141 4.70 -12.53 10.18
N GLY A 142 3.38 -12.66 10.19
CA GLY A 142 2.57 -12.71 11.41
C GLY A 142 2.43 -11.35 12.10
N ALA A 143 2.59 -10.25 11.36
CA ALA A 143 2.44 -8.88 11.86
C ALA A 143 0.96 -8.48 11.96
N LYS A 144 0.62 -7.67 12.97
CA LYS A 144 -0.71 -7.04 13.05
C LYS A 144 -0.81 -5.94 11.99
N MET A 145 -1.92 -5.88 11.28
CA MET A 145 -2.21 -4.80 10.33
C MET A 145 -3.39 -3.96 10.82
N VAL A 146 -3.19 -2.64 10.87
CA VAL A 146 -4.19 -1.65 11.28
C VAL A 146 -4.67 -0.89 10.05
N MET A 147 -5.98 -0.82 9.84
CA MET A 147 -6.58 -0.20 8.66
C MET A 147 -7.16 1.18 9.01
N PRO A 148 -6.75 2.28 8.34
CA PRO A 148 -7.22 3.62 8.64
C PRO A 148 -8.61 3.93 8.04
N GLY A 149 -9.23 2.99 7.32
CA GLY A 149 -10.48 3.22 6.61
C GLY A 149 -10.39 4.39 5.61
N ASN A 150 -11.41 5.23 5.56
CA ASN A 150 -11.44 6.41 4.68
C ASN A 150 -10.65 7.62 5.25
N LYS A 151 -9.89 7.46 6.35
CA LYS A 151 -9.16 8.52 7.07
C LYS A 151 -7.65 8.54 6.81
N MET A 152 -7.19 7.98 5.70
CA MET A 152 -5.76 7.88 5.36
C MET A 152 -5.01 9.22 5.34
N GLY A 153 -5.68 10.36 5.14
CA GLY A 153 -5.07 11.69 5.12
C GLY A 153 -5.29 12.52 6.38
N ASP A 154 -6.00 11.98 7.38
CA ASP A 154 -6.42 12.72 8.56
C ASP A 154 -5.40 12.59 9.70
N GLY A 155 -4.59 13.63 9.92
CA GLY A 155 -3.52 13.64 10.92
C GLY A 155 -3.96 13.23 12.33
N PRO A 156 -5.07 13.79 12.87
CA PRO A 156 -5.62 13.38 14.18
C PRO A 156 -5.93 11.89 14.28
N THR A 157 -6.64 11.34 13.27
CA THR A 157 -6.98 9.91 13.24
C THR A 157 -5.73 9.04 13.18
N LEU A 158 -4.74 9.43 12.34
CA LEU A 158 -3.49 8.68 12.24
C LEU A 158 -2.71 8.69 13.55
N ALA A 159 -2.61 9.83 14.24
CA ALA A 159 -1.95 9.93 15.54
C ALA A 159 -2.64 9.06 16.60
N ALA A 160 -3.97 9.05 16.62
CA ALA A 160 -4.76 8.20 17.51
C ALA A 160 -4.51 6.71 17.23
N LEU A 161 -4.65 6.28 15.98
CA LEU A 161 -4.40 4.87 15.60
C LEU A 161 -2.97 4.42 15.92
N ILE A 162 -1.96 5.28 15.68
CA ILE A 162 -0.57 4.94 16.00
C ILE A 162 -0.43 4.64 17.50
N ASN A 163 -0.97 5.47 18.36
CA ASN A 163 -0.81 5.33 19.80
C ASN A 163 -1.72 4.24 20.40
N GLU A 164 -2.98 4.18 19.99
CA GLU A 164 -3.97 3.26 20.57
C GLU A 164 -3.70 1.80 20.13
N GLU A 165 -3.29 1.59 18.88
CA GLU A 165 -3.03 0.27 18.33
C GLU A 165 -1.58 -0.19 18.49
N GLY A 166 -0.70 0.72 18.96
CA GLY A 166 0.72 0.44 19.16
C GLY A 166 1.50 0.29 17.85
N VAL A 167 1.20 1.12 16.85
CA VAL A 167 1.83 1.03 15.52
C VAL A 167 3.33 1.25 15.60
N THR A 168 4.11 0.31 15.04
CA THR A 168 5.58 0.38 15.01
C THR A 168 6.11 0.79 13.64
N MET A 169 5.36 0.50 12.57
CA MET A 169 5.74 0.77 11.19
C MET A 169 4.56 1.32 10.39
N SER A 170 4.83 2.31 9.55
CA SER A 170 3.83 2.82 8.63
C SER A 170 4.44 3.15 7.27
N ALA A 171 3.62 3.13 6.21
CA ALA A 171 4.04 3.40 4.85
C ALA A 171 3.05 4.37 4.18
N GLY A 172 3.58 5.39 3.50
CA GLY A 172 2.74 6.40 2.87
C GLY A 172 3.49 7.40 2.01
N VAL A 173 2.73 8.27 1.35
CA VAL A 173 3.28 9.35 0.51
C VAL A 173 3.59 10.60 1.35
N PRO A 174 4.51 11.50 0.89
CA PRO A 174 4.92 12.67 1.67
C PRO A 174 3.78 13.56 2.18
N THR A 175 2.72 13.74 1.40
CA THR A 175 1.57 14.59 1.77
C THR A 175 0.85 14.09 3.03
N VAL A 176 0.76 12.79 3.21
CA VAL A 176 0.16 12.19 4.41
C VAL A 176 1.03 12.48 5.64
N TRP A 177 2.34 12.34 5.49
CA TRP A 177 3.29 12.63 6.58
C TRP A 177 3.28 14.10 6.98
N LEU A 178 3.17 15.02 6.03
CA LEU A 178 3.02 16.45 6.31
C LEU A 178 1.77 16.74 7.15
N ASN A 179 0.64 16.08 6.86
CA ASN A 179 -0.58 16.24 7.63
C ASN A 179 -0.44 15.68 9.06
N LEU A 180 0.16 14.50 9.22
CA LEU A 180 0.44 13.93 10.54
C LEU A 180 1.38 14.84 11.35
N LEU A 181 2.51 15.26 10.79
CA LEU A 181 3.48 16.13 11.45
C LEU A 181 2.87 17.50 11.81
N ALA A 182 2.05 18.08 10.93
CA ALA A 182 1.33 19.32 11.23
C ALA A 182 0.39 19.16 12.45
N HIS A 183 -0.31 18.02 12.55
CA HIS A 183 -1.15 17.72 13.70
C HIS A 183 -0.30 17.56 14.98
N LEU A 184 0.79 16.78 14.93
CA LEU A 184 1.67 16.57 16.08
C LEU A 184 2.25 17.90 16.61
N ARG A 185 2.69 18.80 15.71
CA ARG A 185 3.15 20.15 16.10
C ARG A 185 2.08 20.97 16.79
N SER A 186 0.86 20.97 16.25
CA SER A 186 -0.22 21.83 16.76
C SER A 186 -0.83 21.31 18.06
N SER A 187 -0.87 19.97 18.24
CA SER A 187 -1.46 19.33 19.42
C SER A 187 -0.46 19.07 20.54
N GLY A 188 0.85 19.08 20.25
CA GLY A 188 1.89 18.65 21.18
C GLY A 188 1.91 17.14 21.44
N GLN A 189 1.11 16.37 20.70
CA GLN A 189 1.11 14.90 20.81
C GLN A 189 2.41 14.29 20.27
N ARG A 190 2.73 13.10 20.75
CA ARG A 190 3.83 12.28 20.26
C ARG A 190 3.32 10.95 19.72
N VAL A 191 4.12 10.32 18.90
CA VAL A 191 3.89 8.96 18.36
C VAL A 191 4.87 8.02 19.09
N GLU A 192 4.44 7.51 20.25
CA GLU A 192 5.32 6.83 21.20
C GLU A 192 5.84 5.48 20.72
N THR A 193 5.07 4.79 19.90
CA THR A 193 5.37 3.41 19.45
C THR A 193 5.94 3.35 18.05
N LEU A 194 5.78 4.42 17.25
CA LEU A 194 6.22 4.45 15.86
C LEU A 194 7.75 4.46 15.77
N GLN A 195 8.31 3.43 15.20
CA GLN A 195 9.76 3.25 15.08
C GLN A 195 10.28 3.67 13.70
N ARG A 196 9.48 3.43 12.64
CA ARG A 196 9.88 3.74 11.27
C ARG A 196 8.71 4.06 10.36
N VAL A 197 8.99 4.90 9.37
CA VAL A 197 8.08 5.19 8.26
C VAL A 197 8.79 4.94 6.93
N VAL A 198 8.04 4.36 5.98
CA VAL A 198 8.48 4.24 4.59
C VAL A 198 7.79 5.31 3.76
N VAL A 199 8.58 6.11 3.07
CA VAL A 199 8.10 7.22 2.25
C VAL A 199 8.42 6.93 0.79
N GLY A 200 7.41 6.96 -0.06
CA GLY A 200 7.58 6.71 -1.50
C GLY A 200 6.50 7.40 -2.33
N GLY A 201 6.45 7.08 -3.62
CA GLY A 201 5.50 7.68 -4.56
C GLY A 201 5.90 9.06 -5.08
N SER A 202 6.70 9.83 -4.33
CA SER A 202 7.36 11.07 -4.75
C SER A 202 8.56 11.34 -3.86
N ALA A 203 9.38 12.35 -4.22
CA ALA A 203 10.54 12.74 -3.43
C ALA A 203 10.14 13.14 -2.00
N CYS A 204 10.86 12.60 -1.01
CA CYS A 204 10.68 12.95 0.39
C CYS A 204 11.52 14.18 0.73
N PRO A 205 10.92 15.28 1.18
CA PRO A 205 11.68 16.44 1.64
C PRO A 205 12.56 16.11 2.85
N LEU A 206 13.80 16.62 2.88
CA LEU A 206 14.71 16.43 4.01
C LEU A 206 14.06 16.92 5.33
N SER A 207 13.31 18.01 5.30
CA SER A 207 12.62 18.56 6.47
C SER A 207 11.60 17.59 7.10
N VAL A 208 10.97 16.73 6.30
CA VAL A 208 10.07 15.67 6.82
C VAL A 208 10.88 14.60 7.55
N MET A 209 12.03 14.23 7.01
CA MET A 209 12.93 13.25 7.64
C MET A 209 13.50 13.77 8.96
N GLU A 210 13.98 15.02 8.96
CA GLU A 210 14.52 15.69 10.15
C GLU A 210 13.46 15.86 11.24
N GLU A 211 12.22 16.14 10.86
CA GLU A 211 11.15 16.27 11.82
C GLU A 211 10.79 14.92 12.43
N PHE A 212 10.74 13.83 11.68
CA PHE A 212 10.55 12.48 12.21
C PHE A 212 11.69 12.07 13.16
N ASP A 213 12.93 12.51 12.91
CA ASP A 213 14.06 12.28 13.82
C ASP A 213 13.79 12.86 15.21
N THR A 214 13.07 14.00 15.32
CA THR A 214 12.70 14.61 16.62
C THR A 214 11.74 13.74 17.43
N TYR A 215 11.02 12.84 16.77
CA TYR A 215 10.15 11.82 17.37
C TYR A 215 10.85 10.48 17.57
N GLY A 216 12.11 10.34 17.14
CA GLY A 216 12.85 9.07 17.18
C GLY A 216 12.45 8.06 16.10
N VAL A 217 11.78 8.52 15.05
CA VAL A 217 11.26 7.68 13.95
C VAL A 217 12.25 7.62 12.80
N ASP A 218 12.67 6.41 12.41
CA ASP A 218 13.52 6.18 11.22
C ASP A 218 12.71 6.39 9.94
N THR A 219 13.20 7.25 9.05
CA THR A 219 12.55 7.52 7.76
C THR A 219 13.29 6.81 6.63
N ARG A 220 12.62 5.91 5.95
CA ARG A 220 13.14 5.17 4.79
C ARG A 220 12.53 5.71 3.53
N HIS A 221 13.37 6.28 2.64
CA HIS A 221 12.94 6.74 1.34
C HIS A 221 12.99 5.58 0.35
N ALA A 222 11.89 5.33 -0.33
CA ALA A 222 11.75 4.22 -1.27
C ALA A 222 11.26 4.68 -2.63
N TRP A 223 11.66 3.97 -3.66
CA TRP A 223 11.18 4.16 -5.02
C TRP A 223 10.71 2.85 -5.61
N GLY A 224 9.66 2.94 -6.41
CA GLY A 224 9.11 1.82 -7.13
C GLY A 224 8.13 2.25 -8.21
N MET A 225 7.66 1.29 -8.97
CA MET A 225 6.70 1.46 -10.05
C MET A 225 5.72 0.30 -10.00
N THR A 226 4.52 0.51 -10.56
CA THR A 226 3.54 -0.57 -10.66
C THR A 226 4.14 -1.80 -11.36
N GLU A 227 4.96 -1.58 -12.39
CA GLU A 227 5.64 -2.60 -13.19
C GLU A 227 6.73 -3.38 -12.43
N MET A 228 7.06 -2.97 -11.19
CA MET A 228 8.11 -3.59 -10.35
C MET A 228 7.56 -4.37 -9.15
N SER A 229 6.27 -4.55 -9.04
CA SER A 229 5.54 -5.34 -8.01
C SER A 229 5.40 -4.78 -6.57
N PRO A 230 5.55 -3.53 -6.18
CA PRO A 230 6.04 -2.33 -6.87
C PRO A 230 7.45 -1.87 -6.45
N LEU A 231 8.04 -2.36 -5.34
CA LEU A 231 9.24 -1.80 -4.73
C LEU A 231 10.49 -2.10 -5.57
N GLY A 232 11.21 -1.05 -5.95
CA GLY A 232 12.46 -1.14 -6.70
C GLY A 232 13.69 -0.89 -5.85
N THR A 233 13.70 0.20 -5.09
CA THR A 233 14.83 0.57 -4.23
C THR A 233 14.35 1.02 -2.86
N SER A 234 15.21 0.89 -1.87
CA SER A 234 14.97 1.36 -0.52
C SER A 234 16.24 1.94 0.08
N ASN A 235 16.09 3.04 0.81
CA ASN A 235 17.16 3.67 1.55
C ASN A 235 17.00 3.36 3.04
N SER A 236 17.86 2.50 3.56
CA SER A 236 18.02 2.30 5.00
C SER A 236 19.20 3.13 5.50
N SER A 237 19.10 3.70 6.69
CA SER A 237 20.15 4.53 7.27
C SER A 237 21.48 3.78 7.49
N GLY A 238 21.42 2.46 7.52
CA GLY A 238 22.57 1.55 7.59
C GLY A 238 23.49 1.75 8.79
N ALA A 239 24.32 0.76 9.05
CA ALA A 239 25.31 0.79 10.12
C ALA A 239 26.43 1.84 9.92
N ARG A 240 26.53 2.39 8.72
CA ARG A 240 27.57 3.37 8.37
C ARG A 240 27.18 4.83 8.63
N ARG A 241 25.98 5.10 9.15
CA ARG A 241 25.49 6.46 9.44
C ARG A 241 26.52 7.32 10.16
N HIS A 242 27.21 6.74 11.14
CA HIS A 242 28.23 7.43 11.94
C HIS A 242 29.51 7.79 11.16
N GLN A 243 29.69 7.30 9.94
CA GLN A 243 30.84 7.58 9.08
C GLN A 243 30.66 8.83 8.21
N PHE A 244 29.46 9.39 8.17
CA PHE A 244 29.14 10.55 7.35
C PHE A 244 29.03 11.81 8.21
N ASP A 245 29.54 12.93 7.69
CA ASP A 245 29.19 14.24 8.21
C ASP A 245 27.69 14.56 7.94
N ALA A 246 27.20 15.64 8.54
CA ALA A 246 25.77 15.99 8.45
C ALA A 246 25.30 16.22 7.02
N ASP A 247 26.10 16.91 6.19
CA ASP A 247 25.73 17.25 4.82
C ASP A 247 25.73 16.01 3.92
N SER A 248 26.75 15.18 4.04
CA SER A 248 26.84 13.89 3.32
C SER A 248 25.71 12.96 3.72
N PHE A 249 25.37 12.91 5.01
CA PHE A 249 24.26 12.09 5.50
C PHE A 249 22.91 12.59 4.99
N ALA A 250 22.69 13.92 4.99
CA ALA A 250 21.47 14.52 4.44
C ALA A 250 21.31 14.20 2.95
N ALA A 251 22.39 14.31 2.17
CA ALA A 251 22.38 13.97 0.74
C ALA A 251 22.06 12.49 0.51
N ILE A 252 22.61 11.58 1.32
CA ILE A 252 22.34 10.14 1.22
C ILE A 252 20.91 9.83 1.59
N ARG A 253 20.35 10.43 2.65
CA ARG A 253 18.97 10.18 3.10
C ARG A 253 17.92 10.56 2.07
N THR A 254 18.14 11.62 1.30
CA THR A 254 17.20 12.07 0.27
C THR A 254 17.22 11.21 -0.99
N ASN A 255 18.23 10.37 -1.17
CA ASN A 255 18.25 9.38 -2.25
C ASN A 255 17.27 8.23 -1.98
N VAL A 256 16.85 7.55 -3.04
CA VAL A 256 15.94 6.40 -2.96
C VAL A 256 16.66 5.07 -2.63
N GLY A 257 17.93 5.14 -2.29
CA GLY A 257 18.72 4.01 -1.81
C GLY A 257 19.22 3.05 -2.88
N GLN A 258 19.24 1.77 -2.54
CA GLN A 258 19.79 0.70 -3.35
C GLN A 258 18.69 -0.26 -3.81
N PRO A 259 18.90 -0.99 -4.95
CA PRO A 259 17.98 -2.04 -5.38
C PRO A 259 17.73 -3.06 -4.27
N ILE A 260 16.47 -3.43 -4.10
CA ILE A 260 16.12 -4.53 -3.20
C ILE A 260 16.45 -5.88 -3.85
N PHE A 261 16.41 -6.95 -3.05
CA PHE A 261 16.61 -8.30 -3.56
C PHE A 261 15.70 -8.61 -4.76
N GLY A 262 16.29 -9.14 -5.84
CA GLY A 262 15.57 -9.54 -7.04
C GLY A 262 15.33 -8.42 -8.05
N VAL A 263 15.79 -7.18 -7.78
CA VAL A 263 15.69 -6.04 -8.68
C VAL A 263 17.05 -5.64 -9.21
N GLU A 264 17.17 -5.53 -10.54
CA GLU A 264 18.33 -4.98 -11.21
C GLU A 264 18.02 -3.56 -11.70
N VAL A 265 18.92 -2.61 -11.41
CA VAL A 265 18.80 -1.22 -11.83
C VAL A 265 20.03 -0.84 -12.65
N LYS A 266 19.82 -0.28 -13.81
CA LYS A 266 20.87 0.31 -14.66
C LYS A 266 20.57 1.79 -14.88
N ILE A 267 21.55 2.64 -14.62
CA ILE A 267 21.51 4.05 -15.00
C ILE A 267 22.21 4.17 -16.35
N THR A 268 21.54 4.79 -17.30
CA THR A 268 22.07 4.99 -18.65
C THR A 268 22.00 6.46 -19.03
N ASP A 269 22.90 6.89 -19.91
CA ASP A 269 22.76 8.15 -20.65
C ASP A 269 21.71 8.03 -21.77
N ASP A 270 21.56 9.11 -22.56
CA ASP A 270 20.61 9.16 -23.67
C ASP A 270 20.94 8.14 -24.80
N ASP A 271 22.17 7.63 -24.84
CA ASP A 271 22.64 6.61 -25.79
C ASP A 271 22.49 5.18 -25.23
N ASN A 272 21.87 4.99 -24.06
CA ASN A 272 21.72 3.70 -23.36
C ASN A 272 23.06 3.04 -22.93
N LYS A 273 24.11 3.85 -22.71
CA LYS A 273 25.44 3.38 -22.26
C LYS A 273 25.60 3.43 -20.78
#